data_5da9c0dc5d434bbae202e5373fe1af8d
#
_entry.id   5da9c0dc5d434bbae202e5373fe1af8d
#
_cell.length_a   1.000
_cell.length_b   1.000
_cell.length_c   1.000
_cell.angle_alpha   90.00
_cell.angle_beta   90.00
_cell.angle_gamma   90.00
#
_symmetry.space_group_name_H-M   'P 1'
#
loop_
_entity.id
_entity.type
_entity.pdbx_description
1 polymer ?
#
loop_
_entity_poly.entity_id
_entity_poly.type
_entity_poly.pdbx_seq_one_letter_code
_entity_poly.pdbx_strand_id
1 'polypeptide(L)'
;MTLYVDSSALIKRYVAEDDSEDADAILLGDTEWVTGRHTFVEVHLAIHRRLGETERRVATTAFERDWQRTFVVALDDVVCRRAAELGIVTGARSLDALHLAAAERAGGRSVPIVTFDVRLGQAGRSLGFVVIGS
;
A
#
# COMPACT_ATOMS: atom_id res chain seq x y z
N MET A 1 7.11 13.48 -7.10
CA MET A 1 7.62 12.08 -7.08
C MET A 1 6.45 11.14 -6.88
N THR A 2 6.50 10.00 -7.49
CA THR A 2 5.47 8.95 -7.33
C THR A 2 5.90 7.99 -6.25
N LEU A 3 4.96 7.60 -5.36
CA LEU A 3 5.17 6.60 -4.33
C LEU A 3 4.20 5.44 -4.53
N TYR A 4 4.69 4.22 -4.45
CA TYR A 4 3.81 3.07 -4.27
C TYR A 4 3.46 2.96 -2.79
N VAL A 5 2.18 3.00 -2.48
CA VAL A 5 1.70 2.99 -1.10
C VAL A 5 0.97 1.69 -0.84
N ASP A 6 1.44 0.88 0.12
CA ASP A 6 0.73 -0.32 0.50
C ASP A 6 -0.44 -0.02 1.44
N SER A 7 -1.21 -1.04 1.77
CA SER A 7 -2.36 -0.88 2.65
C SER A 7 -1.96 -0.49 4.07
N SER A 8 -0.83 -0.99 4.59
CA SER A 8 -0.40 -0.67 5.96
C SER A 8 -0.12 0.82 6.13
N ALA A 9 0.49 1.44 5.14
CA ALA A 9 0.76 2.87 5.16
C ALA A 9 -0.52 3.70 4.98
N LEU A 10 -1.36 3.30 4.04
CA LEU A 10 -2.57 4.04 3.73
C LEU A 10 -3.61 3.97 4.88
N ILE A 11 -3.73 2.83 5.54
CA ILE A 11 -4.62 2.65 6.69
C ILE A 11 -4.32 3.66 7.79
N LYS A 12 -3.05 3.97 8.04
CA LYS A 12 -2.64 4.91 9.10
C LYS A 12 -3.18 6.32 8.91
N ARG A 13 -3.56 6.64 7.70
CA ARG A 13 -4.17 7.94 7.38
C ARG A 13 -5.62 8.04 7.87
N TYR A 14 -6.32 6.92 7.96
CA TYR A 14 -7.75 6.88 8.29
C TYR A 14 -8.04 6.28 9.65
N VAL A 15 -7.14 5.46 10.16
CA VAL A 15 -7.23 4.82 11.47
C VAL A 15 -6.01 5.24 12.27
N ALA A 16 -6.22 5.91 13.40
CA ALA A 16 -5.12 6.41 14.22
C ALA A 16 -4.30 5.25 14.79
N GLU A 17 -3.00 5.32 14.56
CA GLU A 17 -2.00 4.39 15.07
C GLU A 17 -0.79 5.20 15.55
N ASP A 18 0.13 4.58 16.28
CA ASP A 18 1.28 5.28 16.89
C ASP A 18 2.14 6.04 15.87
N ASP A 19 2.28 5.49 14.68
CA ASP A 19 3.10 6.05 13.61
C ASP A 19 2.30 6.76 12.50
N SER A 20 1.04 7.12 12.78
CA SER A 20 0.20 7.83 11.80
C SER A 20 0.78 9.19 11.40
N GLU A 21 1.40 9.90 12.31
CA GLU A 21 2.04 11.18 11.99
C GLU A 21 3.21 10.99 11.01
N ASP A 22 4.02 9.96 11.22
CA ASP A 22 5.12 9.63 10.32
C ASP A 22 4.60 9.25 8.94
N ALA A 23 3.54 8.44 8.88
CA ALA A 23 2.92 8.07 7.63
C ALA A 23 2.39 9.29 6.87
N ASP A 24 1.69 10.18 7.56
CA ASP A 24 1.16 11.40 6.95
C ASP A 24 2.28 12.30 6.44
N ALA A 25 3.37 12.45 7.19
CA ALA A 25 4.51 13.24 6.75
C ALA A 25 5.09 12.71 5.43
N ILE A 26 5.17 11.41 5.26
CA ILE A 26 5.65 10.78 4.03
C ILE A 26 4.64 10.99 2.90
N LEU A 27 3.37 10.67 3.13
CA LEU A 27 2.33 10.69 2.10
C LEU A 27 1.99 12.09 1.63
N LEU A 28 1.95 13.06 2.53
CA LEU A 28 1.60 14.44 2.20
C LEU A 28 2.78 15.21 1.61
N GLY A 29 4.00 14.70 1.74
CA GLY A 29 5.19 15.27 1.11
C GLY A 29 5.23 15.07 -0.39
N ASP A 30 4.51 14.09 -0.90
CA ASP A 30 4.40 13.78 -2.32
C ASP A 30 2.94 13.72 -2.74
N THR A 31 2.70 14.07 -3.98
CA THR A 31 1.33 14.25 -4.47
C THR A 31 0.80 13.10 -5.29
N GLU A 32 1.66 12.19 -5.74
CA GLU A 32 1.26 11.08 -6.60
C GLU A 32 1.41 9.75 -5.89
N TRP A 33 0.29 9.11 -5.63
CA TRP A 33 0.26 7.77 -5.05
C TRP A 33 -0.19 6.77 -6.09
N VAL A 34 0.45 5.60 -6.05
CA VAL A 34 0.02 4.43 -6.80
C VAL A 34 -0.10 3.26 -5.83
N THR A 35 -1.06 2.39 -6.04
CA THR A 35 -1.28 1.22 -5.20
C THR A 35 -1.92 0.10 -6.01
N GLY A 36 -1.96 -1.10 -5.45
CA GLY A 36 -2.66 -2.21 -6.07
C GLY A 36 -4.16 -2.18 -5.77
N ARG A 37 -4.94 -2.79 -6.65
CA ARG A 37 -6.41 -2.83 -6.53
C ARG A 37 -6.89 -3.40 -5.19
N HIS A 38 -6.17 -4.38 -4.64
CA HIS A 38 -6.53 -5.04 -3.37
C HIS A 38 -6.42 -4.11 -2.15
N THR A 39 -5.66 -3.03 -2.25
CA THR A 39 -5.57 -2.02 -1.18
C THR A 39 -6.94 -1.44 -0.83
N PHE A 40 -7.81 -1.28 -1.83
CA PHE A 40 -9.17 -0.81 -1.61
C PHE A 40 -9.90 -1.68 -0.58
N VAL A 41 -9.82 -3.00 -0.77
CA VAL A 41 -10.48 -3.95 0.14
C VAL A 41 -9.83 -3.93 1.52
N GLU A 42 -8.51 -3.93 1.58
CA GLU A 42 -7.78 -3.97 2.84
C GLU A 42 -8.08 -2.73 3.70
N VAL A 43 -8.09 -1.54 3.09
CA VAL A 43 -8.38 -0.29 3.81
C VAL A 43 -9.84 -0.25 4.28
N HIS A 44 -10.79 -0.62 3.43
CA HIS A 44 -12.21 -0.66 3.81
C HIS A 44 -12.45 -1.62 4.98
N LEU A 45 -11.83 -2.80 4.94
CA LEU A 45 -11.98 -3.77 6.02
C LEU A 45 -11.35 -3.27 7.32
N ALA A 46 -10.20 -2.62 7.25
CA ALA A 46 -9.54 -2.06 8.43
C ALA A 46 -10.41 -0.97 9.07
N ILE A 47 -10.95 -0.06 8.27
CA ILE A 47 -11.85 0.99 8.75
C ILE A 47 -13.05 0.37 9.45
N HIS A 48 -13.70 -0.61 8.80
CA HIS A 48 -14.89 -1.25 9.34
C HIS A 48 -14.61 -1.99 10.65
N ARG A 49 -13.51 -2.71 10.72
CA ARG A 49 -13.18 -3.55 11.88
C ARG A 49 -12.67 -2.77 13.08
N ARG A 50 -12.08 -1.60 12.86
CA ARG A 50 -11.34 -0.88 13.90
C ARG A 50 -12.03 0.40 14.38
N LEU A 51 -12.99 0.92 13.65
CA LEU A 51 -13.69 2.17 13.98
C LEU A 51 -15.17 1.94 14.29
N GLY A 52 -15.72 2.82 15.13
CA GLY A 52 -17.15 2.87 15.40
C GLY A 52 -17.91 3.53 14.25
N GLU A 53 -19.24 3.54 14.32
CA GLU A 53 -20.11 3.99 13.23
C GLU A 53 -19.80 5.42 12.76
N THR A 54 -19.65 6.36 13.68
CA THR A 54 -19.42 7.77 13.34
C THR A 54 -18.04 7.96 12.70
N GLU A 55 -17.00 7.43 13.32
CA GLU A 55 -15.64 7.53 12.80
C GLU A 55 -15.50 6.79 11.48
N ARG A 56 -16.19 5.68 11.33
CA ARG A 56 -16.24 4.86 10.11
C ARG A 56 -16.72 5.67 8.92
N ARG A 57 -17.78 6.45 9.11
CA ARG A 57 -18.36 7.30 8.07
C ARG A 57 -17.38 8.37 7.61
N VAL A 58 -16.74 9.05 8.55
CA VAL A 58 -15.75 10.08 8.26
C VAL A 58 -14.53 9.49 7.53
N ALA A 59 -14.01 8.39 8.05
CA ALA A 59 -12.84 7.72 7.48
C ALA A 59 -13.11 7.21 6.06
N THR A 60 -14.26 6.59 5.84
CA THR A 60 -14.65 6.08 4.52
C THR A 60 -14.77 7.21 3.50
N THR A 61 -15.37 8.33 3.88
CA THR A 61 -15.49 9.49 2.99
C THR A 61 -14.12 10.04 2.62
N ALA A 62 -13.22 10.17 3.58
CA ALA A 62 -11.86 10.64 3.33
C ALA A 62 -11.10 9.67 2.42
N PHE A 63 -11.20 8.37 2.68
CA PHE A 63 -10.54 7.36 1.86
C PHE A 63 -11.06 7.36 0.42
N GLU A 64 -12.37 7.41 0.23
CA GLU A 64 -12.94 7.43 -1.12
C GLU A 64 -12.48 8.66 -1.91
N ARG A 65 -12.34 9.80 -1.24
CA ARG A 65 -11.80 11.02 -1.86
C ARG A 65 -10.36 10.82 -2.31
N ASP A 66 -9.52 10.27 -1.46
CA ASP A 66 -8.11 10.01 -1.78
C ASP A 66 -7.97 8.94 -2.87
N TRP A 67 -8.86 7.94 -2.83
CA TRP A 67 -8.87 6.87 -3.84
C TRP A 67 -9.11 7.41 -5.25
N GLN A 68 -9.95 8.44 -5.39
CA GLN A 68 -10.20 9.08 -6.69
C GLN A 68 -8.96 9.71 -7.30
N ARG A 69 -7.98 10.05 -6.46
CA ARG A 69 -6.72 10.68 -6.90
C ARG A 69 -5.55 9.69 -6.95
N THR A 70 -5.79 8.45 -6.61
CA THR A 70 -4.75 7.42 -6.56
C THR A 70 -4.73 6.65 -7.87
N PHE A 71 -3.54 6.40 -8.40
CA PHE A 71 -3.37 5.50 -9.53
C PHE A 71 -3.45 4.06 -9.03
N VAL A 72 -4.34 3.27 -9.63
CA VAL A 72 -4.60 1.90 -9.18
C VAL A 72 -4.10 0.90 -10.21
N VAL A 73 -3.19 0.02 -9.79
CA VAL A 73 -2.70 -1.07 -10.63
C VAL A 73 -3.70 -2.22 -10.58
N ALA A 74 -4.23 -2.59 -11.75
CA ALA A 74 -5.12 -3.74 -11.87
C ALA A 74 -4.37 -5.04 -11.54
N LEU A 75 -5.01 -5.93 -10.79
CA LEU A 75 -4.47 -7.25 -10.49
C LEU A 75 -4.89 -8.23 -11.58
N ASP A 76 -4.39 -8.01 -12.77
CA ASP A 76 -4.66 -8.86 -13.93
C ASP A 76 -3.80 -10.13 -13.92
N ASP A 77 -3.93 -10.94 -14.97
CA ASP A 77 -3.19 -12.18 -15.08
C ASP A 77 -1.68 -11.96 -15.03
N VAL A 78 -1.18 -10.93 -15.69
CA VAL A 78 0.27 -10.64 -15.73
C VAL A 78 0.78 -10.30 -14.32
N VAL A 79 0.08 -9.44 -13.60
CA VAL A 79 0.46 -9.04 -12.23
C VAL A 79 0.37 -10.24 -11.30
N CYS A 80 -0.68 -11.04 -11.38
CA CYS A 80 -0.83 -12.21 -10.51
C CYS A 80 0.24 -13.26 -10.76
N ARG A 81 0.61 -13.53 -12.01
CA ARG A 81 1.71 -14.44 -12.34
C ARG A 81 3.03 -13.94 -11.78
N ARG A 82 3.29 -12.66 -11.94
CA ARG A 82 4.51 -12.07 -11.38
C ARG A 82 4.51 -12.10 -9.86
N ALA A 83 3.38 -11.87 -9.22
CA ALA A 83 3.24 -11.98 -7.76
C ALA A 83 3.59 -13.38 -7.27
N ALA A 84 3.12 -14.42 -7.97
CA ALA A 84 3.46 -15.79 -7.62
C ALA A 84 4.98 -16.03 -7.68
N GLU A 85 5.65 -15.57 -8.74
CA GLU A 85 7.10 -15.66 -8.87
C GLU A 85 7.83 -14.94 -7.74
N LEU A 86 7.44 -13.71 -7.46
CA LEU A 86 8.07 -12.89 -6.42
C LEU A 86 7.82 -13.47 -5.02
N GLY A 87 6.63 -14.01 -4.78
CA GLY A 87 6.32 -14.67 -3.51
C GLY A 87 7.17 -15.91 -3.27
N ILE A 88 7.40 -16.70 -4.32
CA ILE A 88 8.27 -17.88 -4.24
C ILE A 88 9.71 -17.48 -3.91
N VAL A 89 10.22 -16.47 -4.58
CA VAL A 89 11.61 -16.01 -4.38
C VAL A 89 11.84 -15.39 -3.01
N THR A 90 10.88 -14.56 -2.54
CA THR A 90 11.03 -13.79 -1.29
C THR A 90 10.46 -14.47 -0.07
N GLY A 91 9.58 -15.44 -0.23
CA GLY A 91 8.79 -16.00 0.85
C GLY A 91 7.62 -15.11 1.29
N ALA A 92 7.33 -14.06 0.56
CA ALA A 92 6.24 -13.15 0.88
C ALA A 92 4.88 -13.85 0.81
N ARG A 93 3.95 -13.41 1.66
CA ARG A 93 2.57 -13.90 1.63
C ARG A 93 1.83 -13.33 0.41
N SER A 94 0.66 -13.91 0.09
CA SER A 94 -0.09 -13.57 -1.11
C SER A 94 -0.34 -12.08 -1.29
N LEU A 95 -0.85 -11.39 -0.26
CA LEU A 95 -1.15 -9.97 -0.37
C LEU A 95 0.12 -9.13 -0.51
N ASP A 96 1.18 -9.48 0.19
CA ASP A 96 2.47 -8.80 0.07
C ASP A 96 3.10 -9.03 -1.30
N ALA A 97 3.01 -10.25 -1.82
CA ALA A 97 3.49 -10.57 -3.16
C ALA A 97 2.74 -9.75 -4.22
N LEU A 98 1.44 -9.56 -4.05
CA LEU A 98 0.65 -8.70 -4.94
C LEU A 98 1.09 -7.24 -4.86
N HIS A 99 1.43 -6.73 -3.67
CA HIS A 99 1.99 -5.39 -3.55
C HIS A 99 3.33 -5.25 -4.27
N LEU A 100 4.21 -6.23 -4.13
CA LEU A 100 5.51 -6.22 -4.81
C LEU A 100 5.34 -6.22 -6.34
N ALA A 101 4.47 -7.06 -6.85
CA ALA A 101 4.20 -7.13 -8.29
C ALA A 101 3.55 -5.85 -8.81
N ALA A 102 2.60 -5.29 -8.07
CA ALA A 102 1.95 -4.05 -8.42
C ALA A 102 2.94 -2.87 -8.42
N ALA A 103 3.83 -2.81 -7.44
CA ALA A 103 4.88 -1.80 -7.37
C ALA A 103 5.84 -1.90 -8.56
N GLU A 104 6.24 -3.10 -8.91
CA GLU A 104 7.10 -3.36 -10.08
C GLU A 104 6.42 -2.88 -11.36
N ARG A 105 5.14 -3.19 -11.51
CA ARG A 105 4.34 -2.77 -12.66
C ARG A 105 4.20 -1.25 -12.75
N ALA A 106 4.11 -0.59 -11.61
CA ALA A 106 3.91 0.86 -11.54
C ALA A 106 5.13 1.66 -12.01
N GLY A 107 6.33 1.15 -11.83
CA GLY A 107 7.53 1.89 -12.24
C GLY A 107 8.83 1.20 -11.86
N GLY A 108 8.76 -0.04 -11.43
CA GLY A 108 9.94 -0.82 -11.06
C GLY A 108 10.69 -0.18 -9.88
N ARG A 109 11.99 -0.31 -9.92
CA ARG A 109 12.86 0.14 -8.81
C ARG A 109 12.97 1.66 -8.69
N SER A 110 12.50 2.40 -9.67
CA SER A 110 12.51 3.87 -9.63
C SER A 110 11.40 4.46 -8.76
N VAL A 111 10.39 3.65 -8.40
CA VAL A 111 9.28 4.08 -7.54
C VAL A 111 9.47 3.48 -6.15
N PRO A 112 9.68 4.32 -5.11
CA PRO A 112 9.79 3.82 -3.75
C PRO A 112 8.51 3.16 -3.25
N ILE A 113 8.64 2.15 -2.40
CA ILE A 113 7.52 1.52 -1.71
C ILE A 113 7.41 2.13 -0.31
N VAL A 114 6.26 2.68 0.01
CA VAL A 114 5.94 3.14 1.36
C VAL A 114 5.16 2.03 2.06
N THR A 115 5.73 1.48 3.12
CA THR A 115 5.10 0.43 3.92
C THR A 115 5.54 0.54 5.37
N PHE A 116 4.65 0.17 6.28
CA PHE A 116 4.97 0.00 7.71
C PHE A 116 4.93 -1.47 8.11
N ASP A 117 4.78 -2.36 7.14
CA ASP A 117 4.89 -3.81 7.36
C ASP A 117 6.35 -4.22 7.20
N VAL A 118 6.94 -4.72 8.27
CA VAL A 118 8.36 -5.10 8.30
C VAL A 118 8.67 -6.19 7.28
N ARG A 119 7.78 -7.18 7.13
CA ARG A 119 8.00 -8.29 6.20
C ARG A 119 7.97 -7.84 4.75
N LEU A 120 6.99 -7.00 4.40
CA LEU A 120 6.93 -6.43 3.05
C LEU A 120 8.14 -5.56 2.78
N GLY A 121 8.54 -4.74 3.75
CA GLY A 121 9.74 -3.91 3.64
C GLY A 121 10.99 -4.74 3.37
N GLN A 122 11.19 -5.81 4.11
CA GLN A 122 12.34 -6.71 3.92
C GLN A 122 12.32 -7.36 2.52
N ALA A 123 11.17 -7.85 2.11
CA ALA A 123 11.01 -8.46 0.78
C ALA A 123 11.29 -7.45 -0.33
N GLY A 124 10.75 -6.23 -0.20
CA GLY A 124 11.01 -5.16 -1.16
C GLY A 124 12.47 -4.81 -1.27
N ARG A 125 13.16 -4.65 -0.15
CA ARG A 125 14.60 -4.38 -0.14
C ARG A 125 15.40 -5.51 -0.77
N SER A 126 15.03 -6.77 -0.53
CA SER A 126 15.72 -7.92 -1.11
C SER A 126 15.62 -7.94 -2.64
N LEU A 127 14.58 -7.32 -3.19
CA LEU A 127 14.38 -7.19 -4.63
C LEU A 127 14.98 -5.91 -5.22
N GLY A 128 15.59 -5.07 -4.39
CA GLY A 128 16.22 -3.84 -4.83
C GLY A 128 15.32 -2.61 -4.83
N PHE A 129 14.12 -2.70 -4.26
CA PHE A 129 13.27 -1.51 -4.10
C PHE A 129 13.80 -0.59 -3.00
N VAL A 130 13.62 0.70 -3.18
CA VAL A 130 13.73 1.66 -2.08
C VAL A 130 12.46 1.52 -1.24
N VAL A 131 12.64 1.33 0.06
CA VAL A 131 11.51 1.15 0.99
C VAL A 131 11.56 2.28 2.02
N ILE A 132 10.42 2.92 2.23
CA ILE A 132 10.26 4.03 3.18
C ILE A 132 9.22 3.61 4.22
N GLY A 133 9.48 3.87 5.50
CA GLY A 133 8.54 3.67 6.60
C GLY A 133 8.88 2.50 7.52
N SER A 134 9.36 1.41 6.99
CA SER A 134 9.72 0.24 7.82
C SER A 134 11.19 -0.10 7.80
#